data_2ee8c18e16f56bda5013c607e3f9b7b5
#
_entry.id   2ee8c18e16f56bda5013c607e3f9b7b5
#
_cell.length_a   1.000
_cell.length_b   1.000
_cell.length_c   1.000
_cell.angle_alpha   90.00
_cell.angle_beta   90.00
_cell.angle_gamma   90.00
#
_symmetry.space_group_name_H-M   'P 1'
#
loop_
_entity.id
_entity.type
_entity.pdbx_description
1 polymer ?
#
loop_
_entity_poly.entity_id
_entity_poly.type
_entity_poly.pdbx_seq_one_letter_code
_entity_poly.pdbx_strand_id
1 'polypeptide(L)'
;PVARPALVVGMGLFFLQQLSGINAVIYFAPTVFAHAGFGDTGGQLLATVGIGAVNVVMTLVAMALIDRIGRRKLLFIGFAGAAFSLGLIAVAAGTGSGNLQVLSLVGLVLYIASFAVALGPLPWVMMSEIFPLHLRGPGMGAASLTNWAFNFLVVLTFPVLLNGLGLAGVFAIYALVCVAGLAFTFRFVPETSGLTLEEIEAHLKAGKPFRRLGEARV
;
A
#
# COMPACT_ATOMS: atom_id res chain seq x y z
N PRO A 1 -17.57 -21.29 -0.16
CA PRO A 1 -18.40 -20.09 -0.37
C PRO A 1 -18.21 -19.02 0.71
N VAL A 2 -18.17 -19.42 2.01
CA VAL A 2 -18.09 -18.52 3.18
C VAL A 2 -16.79 -17.70 3.20
N ALA A 3 -15.66 -18.32 2.85
CA ALA A 3 -14.35 -17.65 2.86
C ALA A 3 -14.09 -16.75 1.62
N ARG A 4 -14.89 -16.85 0.58
CA ARG A 4 -14.64 -16.13 -0.68
C ARG A 4 -14.53 -14.61 -0.51
N PRO A 5 -15.40 -13.92 0.25
CA PRO A 5 -15.27 -12.48 0.47
C PRO A 5 -13.97 -12.11 1.21
N ALA A 6 -13.59 -12.89 2.23
CA ALA A 6 -12.35 -12.68 2.98
C ALA A 6 -11.11 -12.89 2.10
N LEU A 7 -11.12 -13.93 1.22
CA LEU A 7 -10.04 -14.16 0.26
C LEU A 7 -9.91 -13.00 -0.73
N VAL A 8 -11.02 -12.50 -1.27
CA VAL A 8 -10.99 -11.35 -2.20
C VAL A 8 -10.39 -10.12 -1.52
N VAL A 9 -10.78 -9.84 -0.28
CA VAL A 9 -10.22 -8.70 0.46
C VAL A 9 -8.75 -8.94 0.81
N GLY A 10 -8.39 -10.08 1.37
CA GLY A 10 -7.02 -10.38 1.79
C GLY A 10 -6.04 -10.39 0.61
N MET A 11 -6.33 -11.15 -0.44
CA MET A 11 -5.49 -11.21 -1.64
C MET A 11 -5.48 -9.87 -2.39
N GLY A 12 -6.63 -9.19 -2.50
CA GLY A 12 -6.76 -7.91 -3.20
C GLY A 12 -5.96 -6.80 -2.52
N LEU A 13 -5.95 -6.74 -1.20
CA LEU A 13 -5.15 -5.76 -0.46
C LEU A 13 -3.65 -5.99 -0.68
N PHE A 14 -3.15 -7.22 -0.61
CA PHE A 14 -1.74 -7.51 -0.87
C PHE A 14 -1.34 -7.30 -2.34
N PHE A 15 -2.24 -7.64 -3.27
CA PHE A 15 -2.06 -7.35 -4.68
C PHE A 15 -1.86 -5.84 -4.92
N LEU A 16 -2.77 -5.01 -4.42
CA LEU A 16 -2.72 -3.56 -4.59
C LEU A 16 -1.55 -2.94 -3.81
N GLN A 17 -1.25 -3.45 -2.62
CA GLN A 17 -0.10 -3.03 -1.83
C GLN A 17 1.20 -3.20 -2.61
N GLN A 18 1.44 -4.37 -3.22
CA GLN A 18 2.66 -4.64 -3.96
C GLN A 18 2.72 -3.88 -5.28
N LEU A 19 1.62 -3.84 -6.03
CA LEU A 19 1.55 -3.10 -7.27
C LEU A 19 1.65 -1.58 -7.10
N SER A 20 1.48 -1.03 -5.87
CA SER A 20 1.81 0.37 -5.57
C SER A 20 3.29 0.69 -5.72
N GLY A 21 4.15 -0.32 -5.87
CA GLY A 21 5.57 -0.16 -6.15
C GLY A 21 6.47 -0.02 -4.93
N ILE A 22 5.97 -0.29 -3.72
CA ILE A 22 6.73 -0.02 -2.47
C ILE A 22 8.11 -0.68 -2.45
N ASN A 23 8.19 -1.97 -2.76
CA ASN A 23 9.45 -2.68 -2.72
C ASN A 23 10.40 -2.26 -3.85
N ALA A 24 9.85 -1.91 -5.02
CA ALA A 24 10.66 -1.31 -6.09
C ALA A 24 11.25 0.03 -5.65
N VAL A 25 10.45 0.90 -5.04
CA VAL A 25 10.91 2.20 -4.53
C VAL A 25 11.99 2.01 -3.46
N ILE A 26 11.80 1.11 -2.49
CA ILE A 26 12.77 0.88 -1.41
C ILE A 26 14.06 0.26 -1.95
N TYR A 27 13.97 -0.79 -2.77
CA TYR A 27 15.15 -1.53 -3.24
C TYR A 27 15.96 -0.74 -4.28
N PHE A 28 15.29 0.05 -5.10
CA PHE A 28 15.92 0.87 -6.14
C PHE A 28 15.94 2.36 -5.79
N ALA A 29 15.80 2.72 -4.51
CA ALA A 29 15.77 4.12 -4.08
C ALA A 29 16.96 4.95 -4.60
N PRO A 30 18.23 4.50 -4.51
CA PRO A 30 19.35 5.25 -5.09
C PRO A 30 19.18 5.49 -6.59
N THR A 31 18.73 4.47 -7.34
CA THR A 31 18.48 4.59 -8.77
C THR A 31 17.37 5.59 -9.09
N VAL A 32 16.28 5.58 -8.31
CA VAL A 32 15.20 6.56 -8.45
C VAL A 32 15.70 7.97 -8.20
N PHE A 33 16.51 8.18 -7.15
CA PHE A 33 17.11 9.49 -6.86
C PHE A 33 18.11 9.92 -7.95
N ALA A 34 18.89 9.00 -8.53
CA ALA A 34 19.76 9.31 -9.65
C ALA A 34 18.97 9.85 -10.86
N HIS A 35 17.85 9.18 -11.22
CA HIS A 35 16.95 9.64 -12.28
C HIS A 35 16.21 10.94 -11.96
N ALA A 36 16.05 11.24 -10.66
CA ALA A 36 15.46 12.50 -10.19
C ALA A 36 16.46 13.67 -10.17
N GLY A 37 17.72 13.43 -10.56
CA GLY A 37 18.73 14.49 -10.68
C GLY A 37 19.69 14.62 -9.51
N PHE A 38 19.74 13.65 -8.58
CA PHE A 38 20.78 13.59 -7.56
C PHE A 38 22.10 13.10 -8.20
N GLY A 39 23.03 14.03 -8.41
CA GLY A 39 24.23 13.79 -9.20
C GLY A 39 25.32 12.98 -8.49
N ASP A 40 25.35 12.97 -7.16
CA ASP A 40 26.35 12.28 -6.38
C ASP A 40 25.77 11.07 -5.63
N THR A 41 26.56 10.01 -5.51
CA THR A 41 26.17 8.78 -4.81
C THR A 41 25.92 9.04 -3.32
N GLY A 42 26.64 9.97 -2.70
CA GLY A 42 26.47 10.33 -1.28
C GLY A 42 25.08 10.91 -1.02
N GLY A 43 24.62 11.84 -1.85
CA GLY A 43 23.29 12.43 -1.78
C GLY A 43 22.19 11.40 -2.02
N GLN A 44 22.36 10.48 -2.98
CA GLN A 44 21.42 9.37 -3.23
C GLN A 44 21.28 8.44 -2.01
N LEU A 45 22.39 8.07 -1.40
CA LEU A 45 22.40 7.21 -0.22
C LEU A 45 21.81 7.92 1.00
N LEU A 46 22.13 9.19 1.20
CA LEU A 46 21.59 9.98 2.31
C LEU A 46 20.06 10.13 2.18
N ALA A 47 19.56 10.43 0.98
CA ALA A 47 18.13 10.47 0.72
C ALA A 47 17.45 9.12 0.96
N THR A 48 18.11 8.01 0.57
CA THR A 48 17.62 6.64 0.81
C THR A 48 17.54 6.33 2.32
N VAL A 49 18.55 6.70 3.09
CA VAL A 49 18.54 6.56 4.56
C VAL A 49 17.40 7.40 5.15
N GLY A 50 17.21 8.61 4.65
CA GLY A 50 16.12 9.51 5.07
C GLY A 50 14.74 8.89 4.90
N ILE A 51 14.42 8.32 3.74
CA ILE A 51 13.13 7.64 3.53
C ILE A 51 13.01 6.38 4.40
N GLY A 52 14.10 5.66 4.65
CA GLY A 52 14.13 4.54 5.60
C GLY A 52 13.80 4.96 7.03
N ALA A 53 14.36 6.08 7.49
CA ALA A 53 14.05 6.65 8.80
C ALA A 53 12.57 7.08 8.91
N VAL A 54 12.04 7.72 7.87
CA VAL A 54 10.60 8.06 7.78
C VAL A 54 9.75 6.80 7.88
N ASN A 55 10.11 5.73 7.17
CA ASN A 55 9.39 4.45 7.23
C ASN A 55 9.29 3.94 8.67
N VAL A 56 10.40 3.89 9.40
CA VAL A 56 10.44 3.41 10.81
C VAL A 56 9.55 4.28 11.69
N VAL A 57 9.73 5.60 11.65
CA VAL A 57 8.95 6.54 12.47
C VAL A 57 7.46 6.41 12.18
N MET A 58 7.08 6.38 10.91
CA MET A 58 5.66 6.31 10.52
C MET A 58 5.04 4.94 10.80
N THR A 59 5.82 3.86 10.83
CA THR A 59 5.36 2.55 11.29
C THR A 59 5.04 2.57 12.79
N LEU A 60 5.83 3.25 13.62
CA LEU A 60 5.53 3.44 15.04
C LEU A 60 4.26 4.28 15.22
N VAL A 61 4.07 5.33 14.43
CA VAL A 61 2.84 6.13 14.41
C VAL A 61 1.64 5.27 14.01
N ALA A 62 1.80 4.36 13.03
CA ALA A 62 0.74 3.46 12.59
C ALA A 62 0.18 2.61 13.74
N MET A 63 1.04 2.08 14.61
CA MET A 63 0.63 1.26 15.76
C MET A 63 -0.34 2.02 16.69
N ALA A 64 -0.16 3.33 16.85
CA ALA A 64 -1.05 4.17 17.66
C ALA A 64 -2.34 4.57 16.92
N LEU A 65 -2.32 4.62 15.58
CA LEU A 65 -3.43 5.11 14.78
C LEU A 65 -4.41 4.01 14.35
N ILE A 66 -3.92 2.78 14.16
CA ILE A 66 -4.73 1.65 13.66
C ILE A 66 -5.97 1.42 14.52
N ASP A 67 -5.82 1.43 15.84
CA ASP A 67 -6.93 1.19 16.77
C ASP A 67 -7.83 2.41 16.99
N ARG A 68 -7.30 3.63 16.75
CA ARG A 68 -8.05 4.88 16.97
C ARG A 68 -8.89 5.30 15.77
N ILE A 69 -8.34 5.17 14.55
CA ILE A 69 -8.98 5.67 13.32
C ILE A 69 -9.87 4.59 12.69
N GLY A 70 -9.52 3.32 12.86
CA GLY A 70 -10.14 2.19 12.19
C GLY A 70 -9.41 1.81 10.89
N ARG A 71 -9.55 0.54 10.53
CA ARG A 71 -8.76 -0.09 9.44
C ARG A 71 -9.13 0.49 8.08
N ARG A 72 -10.42 0.59 7.79
CA ARG A 72 -10.92 1.06 6.49
C ARG A 72 -10.60 2.53 6.23
N LYS A 73 -10.84 3.41 7.22
CA LYS A 73 -10.53 4.84 7.09
C LYS A 73 -9.03 5.08 6.89
N LEU A 74 -8.20 4.35 7.63
CA LEU A 74 -6.76 4.48 7.52
C LEU A 74 -6.24 3.97 6.16
N LEU A 75 -6.83 2.91 5.58
CA LEU A 75 -6.54 2.48 4.21
C LEU A 75 -6.88 3.56 3.17
N PHE A 76 -8.00 4.28 3.32
CA PHE A 76 -8.33 5.40 2.46
C PHE A 76 -7.27 6.49 2.51
N ILE A 77 -6.85 6.89 3.72
CA ILE A 77 -5.80 7.89 3.92
C ILE A 77 -4.49 7.42 3.26
N GLY A 78 -4.11 6.17 3.47
CA GLY A 78 -2.89 5.60 2.89
C GLY A 78 -2.90 5.58 1.37
N PHE A 79 -3.97 5.04 0.75
CA PHE A 79 -4.07 5.01 -0.71
C PHE A 79 -4.19 6.40 -1.33
N ALA A 80 -4.93 7.33 -0.70
CA ALA A 80 -5.05 8.70 -1.19
C ALA A 80 -3.71 9.45 -1.11
N GLY A 81 -3.02 9.35 0.02
CA GLY A 81 -1.69 9.95 0.20
C GLY A 81 -0.67 9.36 -0.77
N ALA A 82 -0.67 8.03 -0.96
CA ALA A 82 0.20 7.35 -1.92
C ALA A 82 -0.10 7.77 -3.37
N ALA A 83 -1.38 7.81 -3.77
CA ALA A 83 -1.77 8.25 -5.10
C ALA A 83 -1.36 9.69 -5.39
N PHE A 84 -1.59 10.59 -4.43
CA PHE A 84 -1.17 12.00 -4.54
C PHE A 84 0.34 12.13 -4.67
N SER A 85 1.09 11.47 -3.79
CA SER A 85 2.55 11.57 -3.75
C SER A 85 3.22 11.03 -5.01
N LEU A 86 2.79 9.85 -5.48
CA LEU A 86 3.30 9.25 -6.72
C LEU A 86 2.87 10.05 -7.95
N GLY A 87 1.63 10.58 -7.94
CA GLY A 87 1.15 11.48 -8.99
C GLY A 87 1.96 12.77 -9.07
N LEU A 88 2.35 13.35 -7.94
CA LEU A 88 3.21 14.52 -7.87
C LEU A 88 4.56 14.27 -8.57
N ILE A 89 5.20 13.13 -8.28
CA ILE A 89 6.47 12.74 -8.91
C ILE A 89 6.27 12.53 -10.42
N ALA A 90 5.19 11.83 -10.80
CA ALA A 90 4.90 11.55 -12.21
C ALA A 90 4.72 12.83 -13.02
N VAL A 91 3.96 13.80 -12.50
CA VAL A 91 3.74 15.10 -13.15
C VAL A 91 5.03 15.91 -13.20
N ALA A 92 5.79 15.99 -12.10
CA ALA A 92 7.06 16.71 -12.05
C ALA A 92 8.07 16.17 -13.07
N ALA A 93 8.18 14.85 -13.19
CA ALA A 93 9.05 14.20 -14.15
C ALA A 93 8.55 14.36 -15.60
N GLY A 94 7.23 14.26 -15.82
CA GLY A 94 6.62 14.36 -17.15
C GLY A 94 6.65 15.78 -17.74
N THR A 95 6.61 16.81 -16.89
CA THR A 95 6.67 18.22 -17.31
C THR A 95 8.09 18.78 -17.40
N GLY A 96 9.11 17.98 -17.06
CA GLY A 96 10.50 18.42 -17.04
C GLY A 96 10.75 19.54 -16.03
N SER A 97 10.10 19.49 -14.88
CA SER A 97 10.21 20.51 -13.84
C SER A 97 11.66 20.72 -13.41
N GLY A 98 12.11 21.98 -13.40
CA GLY A 98 13.44 22.37 -12.89
C GLY A 98 13.66 21.99 -11.40
N ASN A 99 12.58 21.69 -10.67
CA ASN A 99 12.61 21.29 -9.27
C ASN A 99 12.38 19.77 -9.08
N LEU A 100 12.60 18.94 -10.11
CA LEU A 100 12.34 17.50 -10.09
C LEU A 100 13.00 16.80 -8.88
N GLN A 101 14.23 17.18 -8.56
CA GLN A 101 14.99 16.64 -7.43
C GLN A 101 14.23 16.83 -6.10
N VAL A 102 13.81 18.06 -5.81
CA VAL A 102 13.08 18.38 -4.57
C VAL A 102 11.70 17.73 -4.56
N LEU A 103 10.96 17.80 -5.67
CA LEU A 103 9.61 17.22 -5.77
C LEU A 103 9.64 15.70 -5.66
N SER A 104 10.68 15.04 -6.18
CA SER A 104 10.85 13.60 -6.05
C SER A 104 11.18 13.21 -4.60
N LEU A 105 12.05 13.95 -3.92
CA LEU A 105 12.36 13.69 -2.51
C LEU A 105 11.12 13.88 -1.64
N VAL A 106 10.42 14.99 -1.76
CA VAL A 106 9.19 15.28 -1.02
C VAL A 106 8.10 14.22 -1.33
N GLY A 107 7.91 13.92 -2.61
CA GLY A 107 6.95 12.91 -3.05
C GLY A 107 7.25 11.52 -2.48
N LEU A 108 8.51 11.08 -2.49
CA LEU A 108 8.90 9.79 -1.92
C LEU A 108 8.75 9.77 -0.40
N VAL A 109 9.10 10.84 0.30
CA VAL A 109 8.88 10.95 1.76
C VAL A 109 7.39 10.82 2.09
N LEU A 110 6.53 11.56 1.37
CA LEU A 110 5.07 11.50 1.57
C LEU A 110 4.50 10.13 1.20
N TYR A 111 4.99 9.51 0.13
CA TYR A 111 4.59 8.17 -0.28
C TYR A 111 4.95 7.14 0.78
N ILE A 112 6.20 7.11 1.24
CA ILE A 112 6.66 6.18 2.28
C ILE A 112 5.90 6.41 3.58
N ALA A 113 5.67 7.66 3.97
CA ALA A 113 4.88 7.98 5.16
C ALA A 113 3.43 7.45 5.05
N SER A 114 2.77 7.71 3.93
CA SER A 114 1.39 7.23 3.66
C SER A 114 1.32 5.71 3.64
N PHE A 115 2.32 5.07 3.04
CA PHE A 115 2.44 3.61 2.98
C PHE A 115 2.66 3.02 4.37
N ALA A 116 3.64 3.52 5.11
CA ALA A 116 4.03 2.98 6.42
C ALA A 116 2.93 3.12 7.48
N VAL A 117 2.14 4.20 7.41
CA VAL A 117 1.02 4.41 8.35
C VAL A 117 -0.15 3.44 8.09
N ALA A 118 -0.38 3.05 6.84
CA ALA A 118 -1.59 2.33 6.47
C ALA A 118 -1.32 1.07 5.65
N LEU A 119 -0.81 1.23 4.43
CA LEU A 119 -0.72 0.16 3.44
C LEU A 119 0.26 -0.94 3.88
N GLY A 120 1.29 -0.61 4.65
CA GLY A 120 2.24 -1.57 5.20
C GLY A 120 1.61 -2.52 6.20
N PRO A 121 1.15 -2.04 7.36
CA PRO A 121 0.67 -2.89 8.44
C PRO A 121 -0.76 -3.42 8.24
N LEU A 122 -1.68 -2.62 7.68
CA LEU A 122 -3.11 -2.96 7.67
C LEU A 122 -3.47 -4.25 6.93
N PRO A 123 -2.91 -4.59 5.76
CA PRO A 123 -3.21 -5.86 5.12
C PRO A 123 -2.87 -7.06 6.01
N TRP A 124 -1.77 -6.99 6.77
CA TRP A 124 -1.37 -8.05 7.70
C TRP A 124 -2.29 -8.14 8.91
N VAL A 125 -2.68 -7.01 9.50
CA VAL A 125 -3.63 -6.95 10.61
C VAL A 125 -4.99 -7.47 10.17
N MET A 126 -5.54 -6.93 9.08
CA MET A 126 -6.85 -7.32 8.58
C MET A 126 -6.91 -8.79 8.18
N MET A 127 -5.83 -9.35 7.60
CA MET A 127 -5.75 -10.76 7.25
C MET A 127 -5.95 -11.66 8.48
N SER A 128 -5.42 -11.28 9.65
CA SER A 128 -5.63 -12.03 10.89
C SER A 128 -7.04 -11.88 11.47
N GLU A 129 -7.74 -10.80 11.14
CA GLU A 129 -9.09 -10.49 11.63
C GLU A 129 -10.20 -11.09 10.76
N ILE A 130 -10.03 -11.08 9.41
CA ILE A 130 -11.12 -11.42 8.47
C ILE A 130 -11.29 -12.92 8.21
N PHE A 131 -10.27 -13.75 8.49
CA PHE A 131 -10.39 -15.18 8.24
C PHE A 131 -10.94 -15.93 9.46
N PRO A 132 -12.01 -16.76 9.29
CA PRO A 132 -12.48 -17.69 10.31
C PRO A 132 -11.37 -18.60 10.81
N LEU A 133 -11.40 -18.99 12.09
CA LEU A 133 -10.33 -19.77 12.72
C LEU A 133 -9.95 -21.03 11.92
N HIS A 134 -10.94 -21.80 11.45
CA HIS A 134 -10.72 -23.04 10.70
C HIS A 134 -10.16 -22.86 9.28
N LEU A 135 -10.24 -21.63 8.71
CA LEU A 135 -9.72 -21.28 7.38
C LEU A 135 -8.56 -20.28 7.44
N ARG A 136 -8.16 -19.87 8.64
CA ARG A 136 -7.14 -18.83 8.82
C ARG A 136 -5.80 -19.25 8.21
N GLY A 137 -5.31 -20.46 8.48
CA GLY A 137 -4.05 -20.95 7.93
C GLY A 137 -4.00 -20.90 6.40
N PRO A 138 -4.90 -21.61 5.71
CA PRO A 138 -4.96 -21.57 4.24
C PRO A 138 -5.23 -20.19 3.67
N GLY A 139 -6.11 -19.39 4.30
CA GLY A 139 -6.45 -18.03 3.85
C GLY A 139 -5.27 -17.08 3.94
N MET A 140 -4.59 -17.07 5.08
CA MET A 140 -3.36 -16.28 5.28
C MET A 140 -2.23 -16.75 4.35
N GLY A 141 -2.11 -18.05 4.13
CA GLY A 141 -1.13 -18.62 3.18
C GLY A 141 -1.37 -18.13 1.76
N ALA A 142 -2.61 -18.15 1.26
CA ALA A 142 -2.96 -17.67 -0.07
C ALA A 142 -2.71 -16.15 -0.22
N ALA A 143 -3.08 -15.36 0.79
CA ALA A 143 -2.85 -13.92 0.81
C ALA A 143 -1.35 -13.59 0.84
N SER A 144 -0.56 -14.29 1.67
CA SER A 144 0.90 -14.13 1.74
C SER A 144 1.59 -14.54 0.44
N LEU A 145 1.13 -15.63 -0.20
CA LEU A 145 1.63 -16.04 -1.51
C LEU A 145 1.38 -14.94 -2.56
N THR A 146 0.20 -14.34 -2.54
CA THR A 146 -0.13 -13.20 -3.41
C THR A 146 0.83 -12.05 -3.16
N ASN A 147 1.09 -11.69 -1.91
CA ASN A 147 2.04 -10.63 -1.54
C ASN A 147 3.43 -10.89 -2.16
N TRP A 148 4.01 -12.06 -1.93
CA TRP A 148 5.36 -12.37 -2.40
C TRP A 148 5.46 -12.56 -3.91
N ALA A 149 4.44 -13.13 -4.55
CA ALA A 149 4.39 -13.28 -6.00
C ALA A 149 4.36 -11.92 -6.70
N PHE A 150 3.53 -10.98 -6.24
CA PHE A 150 3.48 -9.64 -6.81
C PHE A 150 4.66 -8.77 -6.42
N ASN A 151 5.25 -8.97 -5.23
CA ASN A 151 6.56 -8.39 -4.89
C ASN A 151 7.61 -8.77 -5.93
N PHE A 152 7.76 -10.07 -6.20
CA PHE A 152 8.71 -10.57 -7.20
C PHE A 152 8.47 -9.94 -8.58
N LEU A 153 7.22 -9.91 -9.05
CA LEU A 153 6.88 -9.31 -10.34
C LEU A 153 7.22 -7.83 -10.42
N VAL A 154 6.87 -7.06 -9.39
CA VAL A 154 7.13 -5.60 -9.34
C VAL A 154 8.63 -5.32 -9.33
N VAL A 155 9.39 -6.03 -8.50
CA VAL A 155 10.86 -5.85 -8.40
C VAL A 155 11.56 -6.26 -9.70
N LEU A 156 11.12 -7.37 -10.33
CA LEU A 156 11.67 -7.85 -11.59
C LEU A 156 11.38 -6.88 -12.76
N THR A 157 10.16 -6.33 -12.81
CA THR A 157 9.74 -5.48 -13.93
C THR A 157 10.15 -4.02 -13.79
N PHE A 158 10.43 -3.55 -12.57
CA PHE A 158 10.73 -2.15 -12.32
C PHE A 158 11.87 -1.57 -13.15
N PRO A 159 13.06 -2.20 -13.27
CA PRO A 159 14.15 -1.64 -14.08
C PRO A 159 13.78 -1.55 -15.57
N VAL A 160 13.02 -2.52 -16.08
CA VAL A 160 12.55 -2.54 -17.47
C VAL A 160 11.55 -1.39 -17.70
N LEU A 161 10.60 -1.22 -16.79
CA LEU A 161 9.63 -0.13 -16.85
C LEU A 161 10.30 1.24 -16.72
N LEU A 162 11.27 1.37 -15.82
CA LEU A 162 12.00 2.62 -15.62
C LEU A 162 12.80 3.02 -16.87
N ASN A 163 13.47 2.07 -17.50
CA ASN A 163 14.22 2.33 -18.74
C ASN A 163 13.30 2.62 -19.93
N GLY A 164 12.13 1.97 -20.01
CA GLY A 164 11.22 2.14 -21.15
C GLY A 164 10.28 3.35 -21.02
N LEU A 165 9.76 3.61 -19.85
CA LEU A 165 8.74 4.65 -19.60
C LEU A 165 9.28 5.86 -18.84
N GLY A 166 10.51 5.77 -18.33
CA GLY A 166 11.08 6.79 -17.47
C GLY A 166 10.38 6.92 -16.12
N LEU A 167 10.86 7.88 -15.34
CA LEU A 167 10.32 8.14 -13.99
C LEU A 167 8.83 8.50 -14.03
N ALA A 168 8.43 9.36 -14.98
CA ALA A 168 7.06 9.82 -15.13
C ALA A 168 6.08 8.65 -15.36
N GLY A 169 6.40 7.76 -16.30
CA GLY A 169 5.51 6.65 -16.64
C GLY A 169 5.37 5.63 -15.53
N VAL A 170 6.47 5.28 -14.87
CA VAL A 170 6.44 4.30 -13.76
C VAL A 170 5.62 4.82 -12.58
N PHE A 171 5.87 6.05 -12.15
CA PHE A 171 5.15 6.63 -11.01
C PHE A 171 3.68 6.94 -11.35
N ALA A 172 3.35 7.24 -12.62
CA ALA A 172 1.97 7.34 -13.07
C ALA A 172 1.22 6.00 -12.94
N ILE A 173 1.85 4.89 -13.36
CA ILE A 173 1.26 3.55 -13.21
C ILE A 173 1.01 3.23 -11.73
N TYR A 174 1.98 3.45 -10.86
CA TYR A 174 1.83 3.20 -9.43
C TYR A 174 0.78 4.10 -8.78
N ALA A 175 0.68 5.37 -9.19
CA ALA A 175 -0.38 6.27 -8.74
C ALA A 175 -1.77 5.75 -9.14
N LEU A 176 -1.94 5.28 -10.38
CA LEU A 176 -3.20 4.68 -10.86
C LEU A 176 -3.56 3.42 -10.09
N VAL A 177 -2.59 2.58 -9.74
CA VAL A 177 -2.83 1.42 -8.85
C VAL A 177 -3.34 1.87 -7.49
N CYS A 178 -2.79 2.94 -6.91
CA CYS A 178 -3.28 3.48 -5.64
C CYS A 178 -4.72 4.03 -5.75
N VAL A 179 -5.07 4.66 -6.87
CA VAL A 179 -6.45 5.07 -7.16
C VAL A 179 -7.37 3.84 -7.28
N ALA A 180 -6.93 2.77 -7.95
CA ALA A 180 -7.66 1.51 -7.96
C ALA A 180 -7.82 0.93 -6.53
N GLY A 181 -6.80 1.09 -5.68
CA GLY A 181 -6.83 0.74 -4.26
C GLY A 181 -7.90 1.50 -3.47
N LEU A 182 -8.09 2.80 -3.75
CA LEU A 182 -9.21 3.58 -3.19
C LEU A 182 -10.56 3.00 -3.59
N ALA A 183 -10.75 2.71 -4.88
CA ALA A 183 -11.99 2.12 -5.39
C ALA A 183 -12.23 0.73 -4.78
N PHE A 184 -11.20 -0.09 -4.68
CA PHE A 184 -11.26 -1.41 -4.05
C PHE A 184 -11.64 -1.31 -2.57
N THR A 185 -11.00 -0.42 -1.82
CA THR A 185 -11.29 -0.18 -0.40
C THR A 185 -12.73 0.28 -0.23
N PHE A 186 -13.20 1.18 -1.08
CA PHE A 186 -14.58 1.65 -1.07
C PHE A 186 -15.58 0.51 -1.31
N ARG A 187 -15.29 -0.39 -2.24
CA ARG A 187 -16.25 -1.40 -2.74
C ARG A 187 -16.25 -2.69 -1.91
N PHE A 188 -15.09 -3.12 -1.40
CA PHE A 188 -14.93 -4.47 -0.87
C PHE A 188 -14.47 -4.52 0.59
N VAL A 189 -13.69 -3.54 1.06
CA VAL A 189 -13.08 -3.62 2.39
C VAL A 189 -14.07 -3.26 3.47
N PRO A 190 -14.32 -4.15 4.45
CA PRO A 190 -15.15 -3.86 5.62
C PRO A 190 -14.37 -3.04 6.66
N GLU A 191 -15.09 -2.47 7.64
CA GLU A 191 -14.48 -2.00 8.88
C GLU A 191 -14.47 -3.13 9.89
N THR A 192 -13.28 -3.50 10.37
CA THR A 192 -13.11 -4.61 11.34
C THR A 192 -12.83 -4.12 12.76
N SER A 193 -12.62 -2.82 12.93
CA SER A 193 -12.29 -2.24 14.23
C SER A 193 -13.38 -2.49 15.27
N GLY A 194 -12.99 -3.04 16.43
CA GLY A 194 -13.88 -3.29 17.55
C GLY A 194 -14.83 -4.47 17.38
N LEU A 195 -14.69 -5.28 16.35
CA LEU A 195 -15.46 -6.50 16.13
C LEU A 195 -14.72 -7.72 16.66
N THR A 196 -15.46 -8.67 17.26
CA THR A 196 -14.91 -9.96 17.63
C THR A 196 -14.83 -10.90 16.41
N LEU A 197 -13.96 -11.90 16.48
CA LEU A 197 -13.84 -12.92 15.42
C LEU A 197 -15.14 -13.69 15.22
N GLU A 198 -15.88 -13.92 16.30
CA GLU A 198 -17.17 -14.61 16.30
C GLU A 198 -18.24 -13.80 15.55
N GLU A 199 -18.25 -12.49 15.73
CA GLU A 199 -19.16 -11.56 15.02
C GLU A 199 -18.86 -11.55 13.52
N ILE A 200 -17.57 -11.52 13.15
CA ILE A 200 -17.13 -11.57 11.75
C ILE A 200 -17.52 -12.90 11.10
N GLU A 201 -17.29 -14.01 11.80
CA GLU A 201 -17.63 -15.34 11.30
C GLU A 201 -19.17 -15.53 11.17
N ALA A 202 -19.94 -15.04 12.13
CA ALA A 202 -21.41 -15.06 12.07
C ALA A 202 -21.93 -14.27 10.88
N HIS A 203 -21.36 -13.09 10.60
CA HIS A 203 -21.70 -12.27 9.45
C HIS A 203 -21.42 -12.97 8.12
N LEU A 204 -20.26 -13.63 8.01
CA LEU A 204 -19.88 -14.40 6.83
C LEU A 204 -20.80 -15.62 6.61
N LYS A 205 -21.15 -16.34 7.67
CA LYS A 205 -22.08 -17.47 7.63
C LYS A 205 -23.49 -17.06 7.23
N ALA A 206 -23.91 -15.85 7.64
CA ALA A 206 -25.22 -15.30 7.29
C ALA A 206 -25.32 -14.84 5.81
N GLY A 207 -24.23 -14.91 5.02
CA GLY A 207 -24.21 -14.53 3.62
C GLY A 207 -24.46 -13.04 3.37
N LYS A 208 -24.35 -12.20 4.39
CA LYS A 208 -24.53 -10.75 4.26
C LYS A 208 -23.37 -10.13 3.48
N PRO A 209 -23.58 -8.97 2.79
CA PRO A 209 -22.52 -8.28 2.08
C PRO A 209 -21.36 -7.93 3.04
N PHE A 210 -20.16 -8.43 2.77
CA PHE A 210 -19.00 -8.32 3.66
C PHE A 210 -18.63 -6.86 3.96
N ARG A 211 -18.83 -5.96 3.00
CA ARG A 211 -18.63 -4.53 3.16
C ARG A 211 -19.45 -3.92 4.31
N ARG A 212 -20.65 -4.46 4.59
CA ARG A 212 -21.55 -3.96 5.65
C ARG A 212 -21.20 -4.46 7.05
N LEU A 213 -20.12 -5.21 7.16
CA LEU A 213 -19.59 -5.60 8.45
C LEU A 213 -19.18 -4.33 9.23
N GLY A 214 -19.66 -4.17 10.44
CA GLY A 214 -19.40 -2.99 11.29
C GLY A 214 -20.32 -1.79 11.07
N GLU A 215 -21.13 -1.72 10.00
CA GLU A 215 -22.05 -0.59 9.75
C GLU A 215 -23.16 -0.44 10.82
N ALA A 216 -23.45 -1.48 11.58
CA ALA A 216 -24.51 -1.46 12.63
C ALA A 216 -24.09 -0.78 13.94
N ARG A 217 -22.84 -0.33 14.08
CA ARG A 217 -22.28 0.27 15.31
C ARG A 217 -21.84 1.73 15.15
N VAL A 218 -22.11 2.36 13.99
CA VAL A 218 -21.82 3.79 13.75
C VAL A 218 -23.09 4.61 13.88
#